data_b5eb93eee142d5fdf94908f2f3e5ec7a
#
_entry.id   b5eb93eee142d5fdf94908f2f3e5ec7a
#
_cell.length_a   1.000
_cell.length_b   1.000
_cell.length_c   1.000
_cell.angle_alpha   90.00
_cell.angle_beta   90.00
_cell.angle_gamma   90.00
#
_symmetry.space_group_name_H-M   'P 1'
#
loop_
_entity.id
_entity.type
_entity.pdbx_description
1 polymer ?
#
loop_
_entity_poly.entity_id
_entity_poly.type
_entity_poly.pdbx_seq_one_letter_code
_entity_poly.pdbx_strand_id
1 'polypeptide(L)'
;MVRQMQELFFKKRYTITCLRYHKSCKGKCGTPGWVCPEYVPDFVKMAEAYGSRGYFVAENEQLKTTILEAREYAEKNKKPVIVECMVAPDELVMPMIKGGASFEDIML
;
A
#
# COMPACT_ATOMS: atom_id res chain seq x y z
N MET A 1 -7.06 4.45 3.11
CA MET A 1 -8.39 5.14 3.13
C MET A 1 -9.03 5.27 1.75
N VAL A 2 -8.38 5.83 0.71
CA VAL A 2 -9.05 5.97 -0.61
C VAL A 2 -9.49 4.63 -1.17
N ARG A 3 -8.65 3.60 -1.13
CA ARG A 3 -8.98 2.23 -1.55
C ARG A 3 -10.17 1.66 -0.75
N GLN A 4 -10.21 1.88 0.57
CA GLN A 4 -11.32 1.48 1.43
C GLN A 4 -12.64 2.11 1.00
N MET A 5 -12.63 3.42 0.70
CA MET A 5 -13.82 4.11 0.18
C MET A 5 -14.26 3.52 -1.16
N GLN A 6 -13.32 3.20 -2.04
CA GLN A 6 -13.63 2.55 -3.32
C GLN A 6 -14.20 1.16 -3.14
N GLU A 7 -13.74 0.42 -2.14
CA GLU A 7 -14.27 -0.90 -1.82
C GLU A 7 -15.72 -0.81 -1.32
N LEU A 8 -15.94 0.04 -0.30
CA LEU A 8 -17.24 0.14 0.38
C LEU A 8 -18.33 0.81 -0.47
N PHE A 9 -17.98 1.86 -1.22
CA PHE A 9 -18.98 2.70 -1.88
C PHE A 9 -18.95 2.66 -3.40
N PHE A 10 -17.87 2.16 -4.03
CA PHE A 10 -17.68 2.18 -5.48
C PHE A 10 -17.50 0.78 -6.08
N LYS A 11 -18.07 -0.25 -5.45
CA LYS A 11 -18.08 -1.64 -5.97
C LYS A 11 -16.66 -2.14 -6.35
N LYS A 12 -15.67 -1.86 -5.50
CA LYS A 12 -14.27 -2.26 -5.70
C LYS A 12 -13.63 -1.71 -6.99
N ARG A 13 -14.10 -0.58 -7.47
CA ARG A 13 -13.50 0.11 -8.63
C ARG A 13 -12.28 0.92 -8.19
N TYR A 14 -11.13 0.28 -8.10
CA TYR A 14 -9.89 0.89 -7.61
C TYR A 14 -9.21 1.83 -8.60
N THR A 15 -9.49 1.70 -9.89
CA THR A 15 -9.04 2.60 -10.98
C THR A 15 -7.60 3.11 -10.81
N ILE A 16 -7.44 4.43 -10.73
CA ILE A 16 -6.13 5.11 -10.65
C ILE A 16 -5.39 4.91 -9.31
N THR A 17 -6.05 4.41 -8.28
CA THR A 17 -5.40 4.08 -7.01
C THR A 17 -4.79 2.68 -6.99
N CYS A 18 -4.99 1.92 -8.05
CA CYS A 18 -4.38 0.61 -8.21
C CYS A 18 -2.98 0.76 -8.79
N LEU A 19 -1.96 0.38 -8.03
CA LEU A 19 -0.57 0.38 -8.47
C LEU A 19 -0.18 -0.87 -9.25
N ARG A 20 -1.15 -1.70 -9.63
CA ARG A 20 -0.94 -2.88 -10.47
C ARG A 20 -0.93 -2.52 -11.94
N TYR A 21 -0.40 -3.39 -12.77
CA TYR A 21 -0.25 -3.10 -14.19
C TYR A 21 -1.60 -3.10 -14.94
N HIS A 22 -2.18 -1.93 -15.09
CA HIS A 22 -3.52 -1.71 -15.67
C HIS A 22 -3.73 -2.25 -17.09
N LYS A 23 -2.68 -2.29 -17.92
CA LYS A 23 -2.81 -2.84 -19.29
C LYS A 23 -3.28 -4.30 -19.28
N SER A 24 -2.92 -5.06 -18.23
CA SER A 24 -3.32 -6.45 -18.09
C SER A 24 -4.73 -6.62 -17.53
N CYS A 25 -5.18 -5.72 -16.66
CA CYS A 25 -6.48 -5.89 -15.99
C CYS A 25 -7.67 -5.28 -16.74
N LYS A 26 -7.45 -4.31 -17.65
CA LYS A 26 -8.50 -3.70 -18.50
C LYS A 26 -9.81 -3.35 -17.74
N GLY A 27 -9.70 -2.90 -16.49
CA GLY A 27 -10.85 -2.55 -15.66
C GLY A 27 -11.62 -3.72 -15.06
N LYS A 28 -11.10 -4.95 -15.08
CA LYS A 28 -11.72 -6.15 -14.50
C LYS A 28 -11.66 -6.21 -12.96
N CYS A 29 -11.15 -5.16 -12.30
CA CYS A 29 -11.11 -5.09 -10.85
C CYS A 29 -12.51 -5.31 -10.24
N GLY A 30 -12.60 -6.17 -9.24
CA GLY A 30 -13.85 -6.50 -8.57
C GLY A 30 -14.74 -7.51 -9.33
N THR A 31 -14.30 -8.02 -10.49
CA THR A 31 -15.00 -9.10 -11.17
C THR A 31 -14.75 -10.43 -10.44
N PRO A 32 -15.79 -11.21 -10.11
CA PRO A 32 -15.62 -12.52 -9.48
C PRO A 32 -14.66 -13.42 -10.27
N GLY A 33 -13.74 -14.08 -9.56
CA GLY A 33 -12.73 -14.95 -10.17
C GLY A 33 -11.57 -14.24 -10.88
N TRP A 34 -11.53 -12.90 -10.90
CA TRP A 34 -10.39 -12.17 -11.45
C TRP A 34 -9.22 -12.13 -10.48
N VAL A 35 -8.06 -12.60 -10.93
CA VAL A 35 -6.80 -12.49 -10.20
C VAL A 35 -6.09 -11.23 -10.66
N CYS A 36 -5.78 -10.34 -9.73
CA CYS A 36 -5.05 -9.12 -10.03
C CYS A 36 -3.61 -9.45 -10.48
N PRO A 37 -3.08 -8.71 -11.49
CA PRO A 37 -1.66 -8.79 -11.83
C PRO A 37 -0.75 -8.44 -10.65
N GLU A 38 0.51 -8.79 -10.77
CA GLU A 38 1.52 -8.43 -9.80
C GLU A 38 1.58 -6.92 -9.52
N TYR A 39 2.03 -6.61 -8.32
CA TYR A 39 2.23 -5.23 -7.90
C TYR A 39 3.45 -4.63 -8.60
N VAL A 40 3.27 -3.46 -9.17
CA VAL A 40 4.34 -2.68 -9.83
C VAL A 40 4.13 -1.24 -9.42
N PRO A 41 4.89 -0.58 -8.65
CA PRO A 41 6.32 -0.33 -8.79
C PRO A 41 7.17 -1.06 -7.74
N ASP A 42 8.46 -1.17 -8.04
CA ASP A 42 9.49 -1.64 -7.14
C ASP A 42 10.08 -0.44 -6.40
N PHE A 43 9.66 -0.23 -5.17
CA PHE A 43 10.09 0.91 -4.37
C PHE A 43 11.55 0.79 -3.89
N VAL A 44 12.08 -0.43 -3.79
CA VAL A 44 13.50 -0.66 -3.49
C VAL A 44 14.36 -0.14 -4.63
N LYS A 45 14.05 -0.54 -5.87
CA LYS A 45 14.76 -0.02 -7.05
C LYS A 45 14.59 1.48 -7.24
N MET A 46 13.42 2.00 -6.90
CA MET A 46 13.21 3.46 -6.93
C MET A 46 14.14 4.17 -5.95
N ALA A 47 14.31 3.67 -4.72
CA ALA A 47 15.26 4.25 -3.77
C ALA A 47 16.69 4.23 -4.31
N GLU A 48 17.12 3.12 -4.91
CA GLU A 48 18.44 2.95 -5.51
C GLU A 48 18.66 3.92 -6.67
N ALA A 49 17.67 4.12 -7.53
CA ALA A 49 17.73 5.08 -8.64
C ALA A 49 17.96 6.53 -8.17
N TYR A 50 17.48 6.87 -6.97
CA TYR A 50 17.74 8.16 -6.31
C TYR A 50 19.04 8.19 -5.48
N GLY A 51 19.90 7.17 -5.59
CA GLY A 51 21.15 7.07 -4.84
C GLY A 51 20.96 6.84 -3.34
N SER A 52 19.82 6.32 -2.97
CA SER A 52 19.44 5.92 -1.61
C SER A 52 19.45 4.40 -1.46
N ARG A 53 19.10 3.89 -0.30
CA ARG A 53 18.95 2.46 -0.05
C ARG A 53 17.48 2.12 0.20
N GLY A 54 17.00 1.07 -0.46
CA GLY A 54 15.69 0.48 -0.21
C GLY A 54 15.81 -0.80 0.62
N TYR A 55 14.80 -1.06 1.42
CA TYR A 55 14.62 -2.28 2.20
C TYR A 55 13.24 -2.85 1.91
N PHE A 56 13.11 -4.16 1.95
CA PHE A 56 11.84 -4.85 1.76
C PHE A 56 11.52 -5.71 2.97
N VAL A 57 10.29 -5.62 3.47
CA VAL A 57 9.78 -6.38 4.61
C VAL A 57 8.53 -7.14 4.18
N ALA A 58 8.62 -8.45 4.15
CA ALA A 58 7.49 -9.33 3.87
C ALA A 58 6.80 -9.85 5.12
N GLU A 59 7.58 -10.08 6.20
CA GLU A 59 7.11 -10.73 7.42
C GLU A 59 7.30 -9.81 8.63
N ASN A 60 6.36 -9.87 9.57
CA ASN A 60 6.36 -9.03 10.78
C ASN A 60 7.65 -9.15 11.61
N GLU A 61 8.22 -10.34 11.67
CA GLU A 61 9.43 -10.65 12.44
C GLU A 61 10.64 -9.85 11.93
N GLN A 62 10.66 -9.53 10.64
CA GLN A 62 11.74 -8.79 9.99
C GLN A 62 11.64 -7.28 10.25
N LEU A 63 10.43 -6.78 10.57
CA LEU A 63 10.14 -5.34 10.60
C LEU A 63 11.07 -4.57 11.54
N LYS A 64 11.19 -5.03 12.78
CA LYS A 64 12.01 -4.35 13.80
C LYS A 64 13.48 -4.29 13.39
N THR A 65 14.03 -5.40 12.95
CA THR A 65 15.46 -5.49 12.55
C THR A 65 15.71 -4.58 11.34
N THR A 66 14.85 -4.66 10.32
CA THR A 66 14.97 -3.84 9.11
C THR A 66 14.86 -2.34 9.41
N ILE A 67 13.97 -1.92 10.31
CA ILE A 67 13.86 -0.50 10.69
C ILE A 67 15.13 -0.03 11.41
N LEU A 68 15.71 -0.84 12.28
CA LEU A 68 16.95 -0.49 12.98
C LEU A 68 18.13 -0.37 12.01
N GLU A 69 18.28 -1.33 11.08
CA GLU A 69 19.31 -1.27 10.02
C GLU A 69 19.12 -0.07 9.09
N ALA A 70 17.88 0.20 8.68
CA ALA A 70 17.56 1.33 7.82
C ALA A 70 17.93 2.67 8.51
N ARG A 71 17.61 2.79 9.80
CA ARG A 71 17.95 3.95 10.61
C ARG A 71 19.47 4.13 10.75
N GLU A 72 20.20 3.07 11.09
CA GLU A 72 21.66 3.10 11.20
C GLU A 72 22.29 3.53 9.88
N TYR A 73 21.82 2.97 8.76
CA TYR A 73 22.30 3.36 7.43
C TYR A 73 22.04 4.85 7.14
N ALA A 74 20.82 5.32 7.44
CA ALA A 74 20.44 6.71 7.20
C ALA A 74 21.30 7.68 8.03
N GLU A 75 21.53 7.38 9.30
CA GLU A 75 22.34 8.19 10.21
C GLU A 75 23.81 8.23 9.78
N LYS A 76 24.37 7.07 9.41
CA LYS A 76 25.76 6.93 8.98
C LYS A 76 26.05 7.64 7.64
N ASN A 77 25.17 7.48 6.68
CA ASN A 77 25.37 7.96 5.31
C ASN A 77 24.76 9.34 5.05
N LYS A 78 23.99 9.87 6.00
CA LYS A 78 23.24 11.15 5.86
C LYS A 78 22.33 11.14 4.62
N LYS A 79 21.72 10.00 4.34
CA LYS A 79 20.81 9.78 3.20
C LYS A 79 19.46 9.29 3.69
N PRO A 80 18.36 9.65 3.01
CA PRO A 80 17.06 9.03 3.28
C PRO A 80 17.09 7.54 2.91
N VAL A 81 16.17 6.78 3.47
CA VAL A 81 15.96 5.37 3.13
C VAL A 81 14.48 5.13 2.87
N ILE A 82 14.17 4.14 2.06
CA ILE A 82 12.80 3.65 1.85
C ILE A 82 12.71 2.25 2.44
N VAL A 83 11.70 2.03 3.29
CA VAL A 83 11.35 0.71 3.77
C VAL A 83 9.98 0.35 3.20
N GLU A 84 9.95 -0.59 2.28
CA GLU A 84 8.73 -1.13 1.69
C GLU A 84 8.22 -2.28 2.55
N CYS A 85 7.03 -2.14 3.11
CA CYS A 85 6.40 -3.17 3.93
C CYS A 85 5.19 -3.75 3.19
N MET A 86 5.13 -5.07 3.05
CA MET A 86 3.95 -5.76 2.56
C MET A 86 2.88 -5.78 3.65
N VAL A 87 1.74 -5.18 3.35
CA VAL A 87 0.60 -5.14 4.27
C VAL A 87 -0.63 -5.75 3.59
N ALA A 88 -1.58 -6.22 4.39
CA ALA A 88 -2.85 -6.71 3.86
C ALA A 88 -3.58 -5.57 3.13
N PRO A 89 -3.90 -5.72 1.84
CA PRO A 89 -4.46 -4.63 1.04
C PRO A 89 -5.92 -4.32 1.37
N ASP A 90 -6.61 -5.26 1.98
CA ASP A 90 -8.07 -5.23 2.18
C ASP A 90 -8.46 -4.98 3.65
N GLU A 91 -7.50 -4.65 4.52
CA GLU A 91 -7.78 -4.22 5.89
C GLU A 91 -8.48 -2.86 5.90
N LEU A 92 -9.61 -2.80 6.58
CA LEU A 92 -10.41 -1.60 6.71
C LEU A 92 -10.08 -0.85 8.00
N VAL A 93 -9.96 0.46 7.90
CA VAL A 93 -9.81 1.34 9.08
C VAL A 93 -11.20 1.61 9.63
N MET A 94 -11.53 0.94 10.71
CA MET A 94 -12.82 1.09 11.41
C MET A 94 -12.55 1.59 12.85
N PRO A 95 -13.49 2.30 13.48
CA PRO A 95 -14.76 2.78 12.93
C PRO A 95 -14.59 3.95 11.94
N MET A 96 -15.51 4.13 11.01
CA MET A 96 -15.50 5.25 10.08
C MET A 96 -16.88 5.85 9.86
N ILE A 97 -16.91 7.12 9.44
CA ILE A 97 -18.13 7.84 9.05
C ILE A 97 -18.04 8.15 7.57
N LYS A 98 -19.09 7.84 6.81
CA LYS A 98 -19.19 8.20 5.41
C LYS A 98 -19.17 9.73 5.26
N GLY A 99 -18.49 10.23 4.24
CA GLY A 99 -18.48 11.67 3.95
C GLY A 99 -19.91 12.24 3.81
N GLY A 100 -20.22 13.29 4.56
CA GLY A 100 -21.54 13.90 4.62
C GLY A 100 -22.54 13.25 5.60
N ALA A 101 -22.16 12.21 6.32
CA ALA A 101 -22.96 11.55 7.33
C ALA A 101 -22.70 12.11 8.73
N SER A 102 -23.58 11.80 9.69
CA SER A 102 -23.45 12.20 11.09
C SER A 102 -22.72 11.14 11.92
N PHE A 103 -22.43 11.47 13.19
CA PHE A 103 -21.87 10.52 14.15
C PHE A 103 -22.78 9.30 14.43
N GLU A 104 -24.10 9.45 14.19
CA GLU A 104 -25.06 8.38 14.36
C GLU A 104 -24.94 7.31 13.26
N ASP A 105 -24.33 7.67 12.14
CA ASP A 105 -24.11 6.79 10.96
C ASP A 105 -22.73 6.10 10.99
N ILE A 106 -22.15 5.95 12.19
CA ILE A 106 -20.83 5.33 12.34
C ILE A 106 -20.87 3.85 11.89
N MET A 107 -19.95 3.47 11.03
CA MET A 107 -19.75 2.08 10.62
C MET A 107 -18.69 1.46 11.52
N LEU A 108 -19.01 0.28 12.07
CA LEU A 108 -18.16 -0.51 12.95
C LEU A 108 -17.56 -1.71 12.23
#